data_f029a256ffd27b3272b3d7707d909758
#
_entry.id   f029a256ffd27b3272b3d7707d909758
#
_cell.length_a   1.000
_cell.length_b   1.000
_cell.length_c   1.000
_cell.angle_alpha   90.00
_cell.angle_beta   90.00
_cell.angle_gamma   90.00
#
_symmetry.space_group_name_H-M   'P 1'
#
loop_
_entity.id
_entity.type
_entity.pdbx_description
1 polymer ?
#
loop_
_entity_poly.entity_id
_entity_poly.type
_entity_poly.pdbx_seq_one_letter_code
_entity_poly.pdbx_strand_id
1 'polypeptide(L)'
;AEEAPQYADGLQAQMAQAQAMLEGLGYAKAGRMPVQLVHATQAMELDAELQRLTTGQQRLSTTVPAATFAVMAEKRSTLSMVIDHLLEHAPVLKTADAPEALALPKDGSPFGSVEVNKDSCTLCMSCVSACPANALQDNQAAPQLRFFEKNCVQCGLCVSTCPEKALNLVPRLLLTPQRKEVRVLNETQPYG
;
A
#
# COMPACT_ATOMS: atom_id res chain seq x y z
N ALA A 1 2.99 -26.93 11.06
CA ALA A 1 1.56 -26.69 10.97
C ALA A 1 0.96 -26.17 12.28
N GLU A 2 1.33 -26.66 13.45
CA GLU A 2 0.88 -26.11 14.74
C GLU A 2 1.60 -24.80 15.13
N GLU A 3 2.58 -24.40 14.40
CA GLU A 3 3.42 -23.21 14.68
C GLU A 3 2.83 -21.88 14.22
N ALA A 4 1.72 -21.91 13.52
CA ALA A 4 1.22 -20.70 12.85
C ALA A 4 -0.05 -20.04 13.41
N PRO A 5 -0.74 -20.49 14.48
CA PRO A 5 -1.97 -19.80 14.92
C PRO A 5 -1.72 -18.34 15.30
N GLN A 6 -0.56 -18.02 15.85
CA GLN A 6 -0.18 -16.65 16.19
C GLN A 6 0.06 -15.74 14.97
N TYR A 7 0.25 -16.30 13.78
CA TYR A 7 0.42 -15.54 12.55
C TYR A 7 -0.85 -15.49 11.69
N ALA A 8 -1.90 -16.21 12.07
CA ALA A 8 -3.12 -16.33 11.28
C ALA A 8 -3.76 -14.97 10.99
N ASP A 9 -3.90 -14.13 12.02
CA ASP A 9 -4.49 -12.79 11.87
C ASP A 9 -3.63 -11.90 10.97
N GLY A 10 -2.31 -11.96 11.11
CA GLY A 10 -1.38 -11.23 10.26
C GLY A 10 -1.44 -11.68 8.79
N LEU A 11 -1.57 -12.98 8.54
CA LEU A 11 -1.73 -13.53 7.19
C LEU A 11 -3.08 -13.13 6.58
N GLN A 12 -4.15 -13.15 7.37
CA GLN A 12 -5.48 -12.70 6.93
C GLN A 12 -5.46 -11.22 6.57
N ALA A 13 -4.84 -10.37 7.40
CA ALA A 13 -4.70 -8.96 7.12
C ALA A 13 -3.89 -8.71 5.83
N GLN A 14 -2.78 -9.41 5.62
CA GLN A 14 -1.98 -9.32 4.39
C GLN A 14 -2.78 -9.79 3.17
N MET A 15 -3.55 -10.86 3.31
CA MET A 15 -4.42 -11.35 2.24
C MET A 15 -5.49 -10.32 1.88
N ALA A 16 -6.14 -9.72 2.88
CA ALA A 16 -7.13 -8.67 2.67
C ALA A 16 -6.54 -7.47 1.91
N GLN A 17 -5.31 -7.06 2.24
CA GLN A 17 -4.58 -6.01 1.52
C GLN A 17 -4.33 -6.40 0.06
N ALA A 18 -3.81 -7.61 -0.18
CA ALA A 18 -3.55 -8.10 -1.53
C ALA A 18 -4.83 -8.20 -2.37
N GLN A 19 -5.92 -8.71 -1.79
CA GLN A 19 -7.21 -8.82 -2.44
C GLN A 19 -7.78 -7.44 -2.78
N ALA A 20 -7.79 -6.50 -1.84
CA ALA A 20 -8.27 -5.14 -2.06
C ALA A 20 -7.52 -4.43 -3.20
N MET A 21 -6.20 -4.59 -3.25
CA MET A 21 -5.38 -4.02 -4.33
C MET A 21 -5.69 -4.67 -5.68
N LEU A 22 -5.71 -6.00 -5.76
CA LEU A 22 -5.93 -6.71 -7.01
C LEU A 22 -7.36 -6.54 -7.55
N GLU A 23 -8.35 -6.51 -6.66
CA GLU A 23 -9.73 -6.20 -7.02
C GLU A 23 -9.89 -4.78 -7.52
N GLY A 24 -9.39 -3.81 -6.76
CA GLY A 24 -9.44 -2.40 -7.12
C GLY A 24 -8.69 -2.07 -8.42
N LEU A 25 -7.61 -2.78 -8.73
CA LEU A 25 -6.89 -2.67 -10.00
C LEU A 25 -7.62 -3.38 -11.17
N GLY A 26 -8.69 -4.12 -10.89
CA GLY A 26 -9.48 -4.81 -11.91
C GLY A 26 -8.94 -6.18 -12.32
N TYR A 27 -8.07 -6.79 -11.51
CA TYR A 27 -7.54 -8.14 -11.75
C TYR A 27 -8.45 -9.27 -11.29
N ALA A 28 -9.43 -8.98 -10.42
CA ALA A 28 -10.48 -9.92 -10.08
C ALA A 28 -11.47 -10.04 -11.25
N LYS A 29 -11.75 -11.28 -11.69
CA LYS A 29 -12.71 -11.54 -12.77
C LYS A 29 -13.81 -12.49 -12.31
N ALA A 30 -15.06 -12.12 -12.55
CA ALA A 30 -16.23 -12.99 -12.31
C ALA A 30 -16.27 -13.59 -10.90
N GLY A 31 -15.97 -12.81 -9.86
CA GLY A 31 -15.95 -13.26 -8.47
C GLY A 31 -14.77 -14.17 -8.11
N ARG A 32 -13.78 -14.32 -9.01
CA ARG A 32 -12.56 -15.08 -8.74
C ARG A 32 -11.42 -14.13 -8.35
N MET A 33 -10.92 -14.33 -7.15
CA MET A 33 -9.74 -13.62 -6.67
C MET A 33 -8.47 -14.30 -7.19
N PRO A 34 -7.49 -13.53 -7.70
CA PRO A 34 -6.23 -14.07 -8.20
C PRO A 34 -5.35 -14.66 -7.10
N VAL A 35 -5.62 -14.35 -5.84
CA VAL A 35 -4.91 -14.86 -4.66
C VAL A 35 -5.91 -15.43 -3.67
N GLN A 36 -5.58 -16.57 -3.07
CA GLN A 36 -6.42 -17.25 -2.09
C GLN A 36 -5.58 -17.72 -0.91
N LEU A 37 -6.15 -17.63 0.29
CA LEU A 37 -5.57 -18.21 1.49
C LEU A 37 -6.16 -19.60 1.68
N VAL A 38 -5.30 -20.60 1.73
CA VAL A 38 -5.68 -21.99 1.97
C VAL A 38 -5.41 -22.34 3.42
N HIS A 39 -6.42 -22.87 4.09
CA HIS A 39 -6.31 -23.45 5.43
C HIS A 39 -6.33 -24.95 5.34
N ALA A 40 -5.28 -25.62 5.80
CA ALA A 40 -5.21 -27.08 5.86
C ALA A 40 -4.53 -27.48 7.16
N THR A 41 -5.12 -28.42 7.87
CA THR A 41 -4.55 -29.00 9.10
C THR A 41 -3.79 -30.29 8.87
N GLN A 42 -4.07 -30.92 7.72
CA GLN A 42 -3.45 -32.19 7.31
C GLN A 42 -2.92 -32.10 5.87
N ALA A 43 -1.91 -32.89 5.57
CA ALA A 43 -1.29 -32.92 4.24
C ALA A 43 -2.29 -33.29 3.12
N MET A 44 -3.21 -34.23 3.40
CA MET A 44 -4.25 -34.63 2.44
C MET A 44 -5.24 -33.51 2.13
N GLU A 45 -5.57 -32.66 3.11
CA GLU A 45 -6.42 -31.48 2.90
C GLU A 45 -5.70 -30.47 2.02
N LEU A 46 -4.42 -30.24 2.26
CA LEU A 46 -3.59 -29.36 1.44
C LEU A 46 -3.53 -29.86 -0.02
N ASP A 47 -3.29 -31.15 -0.22
CA ASP A 47 -3.26 -31.76 -1.55
C ASP A 47 -4.60 -31.60 -2.28
N ALA A 48 -5.71 -31.86 -1.60
CA ALA A 48 -7.05 -31.69 -2.16
C ALA A 48 -7.31 -30.23 -2.59
N GLU A 49 -6.93 -29.26 -1.74
CA GLU A 49 -7.08 -27.84 -2.07
C GLU A 49 -6.15 -27.40 -3.22
N LEU A 50 -4.92 -27.86 -3.27
CA LEU A 50 -4.00 -27.62 -4.39
C LEU A 50 -4.53 -28.23 -5.69
N GLN A 51 -5.07 -29.45 -5.65
CA GLN A 51 -5.71 -30.08 -6.80
C GLN A 51 -6.95 -29.29 -7.24
N ARG A 52 -7.81 -28.83 -6.30
CA ARG A 52 -8.94 -27.98 -6.60
C ARG A 52 -8.53 -26.70 -7.30
N LEU A 53 -7.46 -26.04 -6.82
CA LEU A 53 -6.93 -24.82 -7.40
C LEU A 53 -6.34 -25.05 -8.81
N THR A 54 -5.74 -26.18 -9.06
CA THR A 54 -5.09 -26.49 -10.34
C THR A 54 -6.06 -27.06 -11.39
N THR A 55 -7.02 -27.91 -10.99
CA THR A 55 -7.97 -28.55 -11.90
C THR A 55 -9.23 -27.72 -12.14
N GLY A 56 -9.67 -26.92 -11.18
CA GLY A 56 -10.82 -26.01 -11.30
C GLY A 56 -10.51 -24.72 -12.05
N GLN A 57 -9.29 -24.50 -12.40
CA GLN A 57 -8.86 -23.31 -13.13
C GLN A 57 -8.88 -23.52 -14.65
N GLN A 58 -9.92 -23.08 -15.27
CA GLN A 58 -9.67 -22.29 -16.48
C GLN A 58 -8.58 -21.27 -16.10
N ARG A 59 -7.39 -21.43 -16.70
CA ARG A 59 -6.28 -20.49 -16.50
C ARG A 59 -6.85 -19.09 -16.49
N LEU A 60 -6.72 -18.38 -15.36
CA LEU A 60 -6.94 -16.94 -15.36
C LEU A 60 -6.01 -16.43 -16.45
N SER A 61 -6.57 -16.11 -17.62
CA SER A 61 -5.81 -15.45 -18.66
C SER A 61 -5.36 -14.14 -18.05
N THR A 62 -4.17 -14.15 -17.49
CA THR A 62 -3.56 -12.95 -16.95
C THR A 62 -3.31 -12.04 -18.12
N THR A 63 -4.02 -10.91 -18.14
CA THR A 63 -3.79 -9.84 -19.12
C THR A 63 -2.47 -9.12 -18.84
N VAL A 64 -1.78 -9.52 -17.78
CA VAL A 64 -0.49 -8.94 -17.36
C VAL A 64 0.64 -9.77 -17.99
N PRO A 65 1.53 -9.16 -18.76
CA PRO A 65 2.74 -9.83 -19.21
C PRO A 65 3.55 -10.35 -18.03
N ALA A 66 4.17 -11.52 -18.20
CA ALA A 66 5.11 -12.02 -17.20
C ALA A 66 6.28 -11.03 -17.04
N ALA A 67 6.62 -10.68 -15.81
CA ALA A 67 7.76 -9.84 -15.50
C ALA A 67 8.79 -10.61 -14.69
N THR A 68 10.06 -10.30 -14.94
CA THR A 68 11.18 -10.78 -14.12
C THR A 68 11.79 -9.61 -13.39
N PHE A 69 11.84 -9.70 -12.06
CA PHE A 69 12.43 -8.66 -11.21
C PHE A 69 13.71 -9.18 -10.56
N ALA A 70 14.75 -8.35 -10.54
CA ALA A 70 15.86 -8.57 -9.65
C ALA A 70 15.41 -8.31 -8.21
N VAL A 71 15.62 -9.27 -7.32
CA VAL A 71 15.30 -9.11 -5.91
C VAL A 71 16.25 -8.05 -5.32
N MET A 72 15.68 -6.98 -4.78
CA MET A 72 16.44 -5.94 -4.10
C MET A 72 16.69 -6.35 -2.63
N ALA A 73 17.76 -5.81 -2.04
CA ALA A 73 18.06 -6.04 -0.63
C ALA A 73 16.90 -5.61 0.30
N GLU A 74 16.18 -4.57 -0.10
CA GLU A 74 15.04 -4.05 0.65
C GLU A 74 13.71 -4.56 0.07
N LYS A 75 12.90 -5.19 0.92
CA LYS A 75 11.56 -5.69 0.55
C LYS A 75 10.67 -4.59 -0.04
N ARG A 76 10.78 -3.36 0.47
CA ARG A 76 10.00 -2.21 -0.01
C ARG A 76 10.29 -1.88 -1.47
N SER A 77 11.55 -1.94 -1.87
CA SER A 77 11.97 -1.68 -3.26
C SER A 77 11.42 -2.75 -4.20
N THR A 78 11.50 -4.03 -3.82
CA THR A 78 10.90 -5.13 -4.58
C THR A 78 9.38 -4.95 -4.70
N LEU A 79 8.69 -4.66 -3.59
CA LEU A 79 7.24 -4.42 -3.60
C LEU A 79 6.88 -3.23 -4.51
N SER A 80 7.68 -2.17 -4.50
CA SER A 80 7.44 -1.00 -5.35
C SER A 80 7.52 -1.34 -6.84
N MET A 81 8.49 -2.19 -7.26
CA MET A 81 8.59 -2.65 -8.65
C MET A 81 7.39 -3.50 -9.06
N VAL A 82 6.93 -4.40 -8.17
CA VAL A 82 5.74 -5.23 -8.41
C VAL A 82 4.51 -4.34 -8.58
N ILE A 83 4.32 -3.37 -7.70
CA ILE A 83 3.18 -2.44 -7.78
C ILE A 83 3.27 -1.58 -9.04
N ASP A 84 4.44 -1.07 -9.41
CA ASP A 84 4.62 -0.29 -10.64
C ASP A 84 4.21 -1.12 -11.86
N HIS A 85 4.62 -2.39 -11.94
CA HIS A 85 4.25 -3.29 -13.02
C HIS A 85 2.73 -3.59 -13.03
N LEU A 86 2.12 -3.82 -11.88
CA LEU A 86 0.68 -4.02 -11.77
C LEU A 86 -0.10 -2.77 -12.21
N LEU A 87 0.36 -1.58 -11.82
CA LEU A 87 -0.27 -0.32 -12.23
C LEU A 87 -0.18 -0.10 -13.75
N GLU A 88 0.97 -0.37 -14.36
CA GLU A 88 1.17 -0.23 -15.81
C GLU A 88 0.16 -1.07 -16.62
N HIS A 89 -0.21 -2.24 -16.11
CA HIS A 89 -1.10 -3.17 -16.79
C HIS A 89 -2.52 -3.22 -16.21
N ALA A 90 -2.85 -2.36 -15.23
CA ALA A 90 -4.11 -2.39 -14.51
C ALA A 90 -5.32 -2.16 -15.44
N PRO A 91 -6.29 -3.09 -15.48
CA PRO A 91 -7.49 -2.91 -16.29
C PRO A 91 -8.27 -1.65 -15.94
N VAL A 92 -8.35 -1.30 -14.65
CA VAL A 92 -9.09 -0.11 -14.19
C VAL A 92 -8.51 1.19 -14.76
N LEU A 93 -7.19 1.28 -14.96
CA LEU A 93 -6.54 2.49 -15.50
C LEU A 93 -6.75 2.68 -17.01
N LYS A 94 -7.36 1.71 -17.68
CA LYS A 94 -7.74 1.78 -19.11
C LYS A 94 -9.16 2.30 -19.31
N THR A 95 -9.88 2.60 -18.22
CA THR A 95 -11.26 3.11 -18.26
C THR A 95 -11.26 4.64 -18.06
N ALA A 96 -12.29 5.29 -18.60
CA ALA A 96 -12.44 6.75 -18.46
C ALA A 96 -12.71 7.19 -17.00
N ASP A 97 -13.30 6.31 -16.19
CA ASP A 97 -13.68 6.58 -14.81
C ASP A 97 -12.66 5.99 -13.81
N ALA A 98 -11.39 5.89 -14.20
CA ALA A 98 -10.33 5.38 -13.33
C ALA A 98 -10.23 6.23 -12.06
N PRO A 99 -10.27 5.61 -10.85
CA PRO A 99 -10.12 6.36 -9.61
C PRO A 99 -8.69 6.88 -9.46
N GLU A 100 -8.53 8.01 -8.78
CA GLU A 100 -7.21 8.54 -8.46
C GLU A 100 -6.45 7.64 -7.47
N ALA A 101 -7.16 7.05 -6.53
CA ALA A 101 -6.61 6.16 -5.51
C ALA A 101 -7.60 5.06 -5.13
N LEU A 102 -7.06 3.93 -4.68
CA LEU A 102 -7.84 2.84 -4.07
C LEU A 102 -7.76 2.96 -2.55
N ALA A 103 -8.91 2.94 -1.88
CA ALA A 103 -8.95 2.78 -0.43
C ALA A 103 -8.45 1.37 -0.06
N LEU A 104 -7.61 1.29 0.96
CA LEU A 104 -7.10 0.02 1.48
C LEU A 104 -7.64 -0.25 2.88
N PRO A 105 -7.73 -1.53 3.29
CA PRO A 105 -8.03 -1.87 4.66
C PRO A 105 -7.07 -1.17 5.62
N LYS A 106 -7.58 -0.73 6.77
CA LYS A 106 -6.79 0.07 7.72
C LYS A 106 -5.66 -0.75 8.34
N ASP A 107 -5.96 -2.00 8.70
CA ASP A 107 -5.03 -2.85 9.40
C ASP A 107 -3.96 -3.42 8.46
N GLY A 108 -2.70 -3.14 8.80
CA GLY A 108 -1.56 -3.64 8.06
C GLY A 108 -1.38 -3.04 6.66
N SER A 109 -2.01 -1.89 6.37
CA SER A 109 -1.85 -1.26 5.05
C SER A 109 -0.39 -0.93 4.75
N PRO A 110 0.17 -1.42 3.63
CA PRO A 110 1.55 -1.13 3.25
C PRO A 110 1.72 0.20 2.53
N PHE A 111 0.62 0.85 2.14
CA PHE A 111 0.58 2.09 1.39
C PHE A 111 -0.43 3.06 1.97
N GLY A 112 -0.18 4.34 1.81
CA GLY A 112 -1.14 5.37 2.15
C GLY A 112 -0.56 6.75 2.21
N SER A 113 -1.44 7.68 2.47
CA SER A 113 -1.15 9.09 2.64
C SER A 113 -1.10 9.48 4.11
N VAL A 114 -0.63 10.70 4.33
CA VAL A 114 -0.76 11.44 5.57
C VAL A 114 -1.57 12.70 5.28
N GLU A 115 -2.61 12.93 6.06
CA GLU A 115 -3.36 14.18 6.07
C GLU A 115 -2.92 15.04 7.24
N VAL A 116 -2.87 16.34 7.01
CA VAL A 116 -2.44 17.34 8.00
C VAL A 116 -3.56 18.32 8.24
N ASN A 117 -3.97 18.48 9.48
CA ASN A 117 -4.77 19.62 9.89
C ASN A 117 -3.85 20.84 9.94
N LYS A 118 -3.98 21.71 8.92
CA LYS A 118 -3.10 22.87 8.76
C LYS A 118 -3.28 23.91 9.88
N ASP A 119 -4.48 24.02 10.44
CA ASP A 119 -4.77 24.99 11.50
C ASP A 119 -4.11 24.65 12.83
N SER A 120 -3.94 23.34 13.11
CA SER A 120 -3.27 22.87 14.32
C SER A 120 -1.79 22.57 14.14
N CYS A 121 -1.31 22.44 12.90
CA CYS A 121 0.08 22.10 12.62
C CYS A 121 1.02 23.29 12.79
N THR A 122 1.87 23.26 13.79
CA THR A 122 2.85 24.33 14.09
C THR A 122 4.15 24.25 13.29
N LEU A 123 4.25 23.30 12.33
CA LEU A 123 5.49 23.05 11.54
C LEU A 123 6.72 22.75 12.41
N CYS A 124 6.54 22.11 13.57
CA CYS A 124 7.65 21.78 14.49
C CYS A 124 8.60 20.67 13.98
N MET A 125 8.27 20.02 12.85
CA MET A 125 9.04 18.96 12.17
C MET A 125 9.33 17.69 13.00
N SER A 126 8.70 17.50 14.17
CA SER A 126 8.85 16.27 14.97
C SER A 126 8.46 15.01 14.19
N CYS A 127 7.44 15.12 13.32
CA CYS A 127 7.00 14.03 12.45
C CYS A 127 8.02 13.67 11.36
N VAL A 128 8.84 14.62 10.92
CA VAL A 128 9.93 14.39 9.97
C VAL A 128 11.02 13.56 10.65
N SER A 129 11.46 13.99 11.84
CA SER A 129 12.49 13.28 12.62
C SER A 129 12.07 11.86 13.01
N ALA A 130 10.76 11.64 13.23
CA ALA A 130 10.22 10.34 13.59
C ALA A 130 10.01 9.39 12.38
N CYS A 131 10.13 9.87 11.15
CA CYS A 131 9.80 9.08 9.95
C CYS A 131 10.98 8.19 9.51
N PRO A 132 10.95 6.86 9.76
CA PRO A 132 12.08 5.98 9.42
C PRO A 132 12.25 5.76 7.90
N ALA A 133 11.20 6.03 7.14
CA ALA A 133 11.16 5.82 5.69
C ALA A 133 11.42 7.11 4.89
N ASN A 134 11.74 8.22 5.55
CA ASN A 134 11.91 9.53 4.91
C ASN A 134 10.73 9.92 4.00
N ALA A 135 9.52 9.51 4.37
CA ALA A 135 8.31 9.88 3.64
C ALA A 135 7.89 11.32 3.97
N LEU A 136 8.08 11.76 5.22
CA LEU A 136 7.93 13.15 5.61
C LEU A 136 9.29 13.84 5.57
N GLN A 137 9.31 15.05 5.04
CA GLN A 137 10.53 15.82 4.78
C GLN A 137 10.29 17.29 5.12
N ASP A 138 11.31 17.95 5.64
CA ASP A 138 11.36 19.40 5.76
C ASP A 138 11.86 20.05 4.46
N ASN A 139 11.79 21.36 4.41
CA ASN A 139 12.44 22.16 3.39
C ASN A 139 13.37 23.15 4.08
N GLN A 140 14.68 23.01 3.85
CA GLN A 140 15.68 23.90 4.44
C GLN A 140 15.59 25.37 3.98
N ALA A 141 14.98 25.61 2.82
CA ALA A 141 14.82 26.95 2.26
C ALA A 141 13.55 27.68 2.74
N ALA A 142 12.58 26.96 3.26
CA ALA A 142 11.30 27.51 3.71
C ALA A 142 10.63 26.59 4.74
N PRO A 143 9.87 27.11 5.71
CA PRO A 143 9.10 26.28 6.65
C PRO A 143 7.97 25.53 5.93
N GLN A 144 8.30 24.36 5.41
CA GLN A 144 7.36 23.48 4.69
C GLN A 144 7.46 22.06 5.18
N LEU A 145 6.33 21.44 5.46
CA LEU A 145 6.21 20.00 5.65
C LEU A 145 5.87 19.35 4.30
N ARG A 146 6.77 18.53 3.81
CA ARG A 146 6.64 17.83 2.52
C ARG A 146 6.44 16.35 2.72
N PHE A 147 5.85 15.68 1.74
CA PHE A 147 5.52 14.27 1.81
C PHE A 147 5.78 13.57 0.48
N PHE A 148 6.43 12.42 0.57
CA PHE A 148 6.68 11.52 -0.54
C PHE A 148 5.93 10.21 -0.31
N GLU A 149 4.74 10.07 -0.93
CA GLU A 149 3.79 8.99 -0.66
C GLU A 149 4.37 7.61 -0.95
N LYS A 150 5.20 7.47 -1.99
CA LYS A 150 5.87 6.20 -2.33
C LYS A 150 6.64 5.59 -1.15
N ASN A 151 7.23 6.42 -0.32
CA ASN A 151 8.04 5.96 0.82
C ASN A 151 7.21 5.63 2.06
N CYS A 152 5.97 6.12 2.16
CA CYS A 152 5.16 5.93 3.36
C CYS A 152 4.80 4.45 3.55
N VAL A 153 5.08 3.94 4.74
CA VAL A 153 4.78 2.55 5.16
C VAL A 153 3.64 2.46 6.17
N GLN A 154 2.91 3.56 6.39
CA GLN A 154 1.75 3.63 7.29
C GLN A 154 2.04 3.16 8.73
N CYS A 155 3.27 3.34 9.23
CA CYS A 155 3.68 2.88 10.56
C CYS A 155 3.08 3.68 11.73
N GLY A 156 2.53 4.88 11.49
CA GLY A 156 1.90 5.70 12.52
C GLY A 156 2.83 6.50 13.44
N LEU A 157 4.15 6.36 13.33
CA LEU A 157 5.10 7.07 14.20
C LEU A 157 4.95 8.59 14.12
N CYS A 158 4.70 9.14 12.94
CA CYS A 158 4.47 10.57 12.77
C CYS A 158 3.20 11.06 13.49
N VAL A 159 2.15 10.23 13.52
CA VAL A 159 0.90 10.55 14.22
C VAL A 159 1.11 10.52 15.73
N SER A 160 1.75 9.46 16.24
CA SER A 160 2.01 9.31 17.68
C SER A 160 2.99 10.34 18.25
N THR A 161 3.94 10.82 17.42
CA THR A 161 4.96 11.80 17.82
C THR A 161 4.44 13.24 17.74
N CYS A 162 3.35 13.50 17.00
CA CYS A 162 2.85 14.85 16.82
C CYS A 162 2.23 15.42 18.12
N PRO A 163 2.82 16.48 18.71
CA PRO A 163 2.30 17.06 19.95
C PRO A 163 0.92 17.70 19.75
N GLU A 164 0.69 18.26 18.56
CA GLU A 164 -0.57 18.94 18.19
C GLU A 164 -1.63 17.98 17.66
N LYS A 165 -1.34 16.68 17.57
CA LYS A 165 -2.25 15.66 16.98
C LYS A 165 -2.82 16.08 15.62
N ALA A 166 -2.01 16.80 14.85
CA ALA A 166 -2.40 17.38 13.57
C ALA A 166 -2.35 16.40 12.39
N LEU A 167 -1.91 15.15 12.61
CA LEU A 167 -1.66 14.17 11.55
C LEU A 167 -2.63 12.99 11.64
N ASN A 168 -3.12 12.54 10.48
CA ASN A 168 -3.91 11.32 10.33
C ASN A 168 -3.35 10.45 9.21
N LEU A 169 -3.44 9.13 9.38
CA LEU A 169 -3.10 8.17 8.33
C LEU A 169 -4.32 7.90 7.45
N VAL A 170 -4.08 7.83 6.15
CA VAL A 170 -5.10 7.48 5.16
C VAL A 170 -4.59 6.29 4.33
N PRO A 171 -4.99 5.06 4.70
CA PRO A 171 -4.63 3.85 3.97
C PRO A 171 -5.19 3.89 2.55
N ARG A 172 -4.30 3.96 1.57
CA ARG A 172 -4.68 4.01 0.15
C ARG A 172 -3.51 3.60 -0.75
N LEU A 173 -3.82 3.19 -1.95
CA LEU A 173 -2.87 3.09 -3.05
C LEU A 173 -3.18 4.19 -4.07
N LEU A 174 -2.31 5.18 -4.18
CA LEU A 174 -2.41 6.23 -5.19
C LEU A 174 -2.03 5.65 -6.55
N LEU A 175 -2.93 5.76 -7.54
CA LEU A 175 -2.78 5.14 -8.85
C LEU A 175 -2.09 6.03 -9.87
N THR A 176 -1.97 7.31 -9.55
CA THR A 176 -1.42 8.33 -10.45
C THR A 176 0.10 8.50 -10.28
N PRO A 177 0.81 9.09 -11.27
CA PRO A 177 2.24 9.36 -11.20
C PRO A 177 2.67 10.20 -9.98
N GLN A 178 1.78 11.04 -9.45
CA GLN A 178 2.00 11.86 -8.25
C GLN A 178 2.44 11.04 -7.03
N ARG A 179 2.20 9.73 -7.02
CA ARG A 179 2.76 8.82 -6.01
C ARG A 179 4.28 8.92 -5.90
N LYS A 180 4.95 9.24 -7.01
CA LYS A 180 6.42 9.36 -7.12
C LYS A 180 6.90 10.81 -7.02
N GLU A 181 6.05 11.71 -6.59
CA GLU A 181 6.37 13.14 -6.46
C GLU A 181 6.31 13.56 -5.00
N VAL A 182 7.14 14.54 -4.66
CA VAL A 182 7.09 15.18 -3.35
C VAL A 182 6.05 16.29 -3.38
N ARG A 183 5.10 16.26 -2.47
CA ARG A 183 4.06 17.29 -2.33
C ARG A 183 4.18 18.04 -1.01
N VAL A 184 3.78 19.30 -1.00
CA VAL A 184 3.69 20.11 0.21
C VAL A 184 2.40 19.76 0.95
N LEU A 185 2.51 19.37 2.21
CA LEU A 185 1.38 19.11 3.09
C LEU A 185 0.94 20.38 3.85
N ASN A 186 1.92 21.12 4.35
CA ASN A 186 1.72 22.37 5.07
C ASN A 186 2.91 23.29 4.90
N GLU A 187 2.66 24.61 4.88
CA GLU A 187 3.68 25.65 4.79
C GLU A 187 3.21 26.93 5.46
N THR A 188 4.14 27.74 5.95
CA THR A 188 3.82 29.11 6.36
C THR A 188 3.58 29.94 5.12
N GLN A 189 2.48 30.69 5.11
CA GLN A 189 2.30 31.70 4.07
C GLN A 189 3.38 32.77 4.24
N PRO A 190 4.03 33.20 3.15
CA PRO A 190 4.92 34.36 3.24
C PRO A 190 4.12 35.54 3.75
N TYR A 191 4.65 36.23 4.77
CA TYR A 191 4.08 37.48 5.21
C TYR A 191 4.13 38.44 4.01
N GLY A 192 2.93 38.79 3.51
CA GLY A 192 2.76 39.81 2.49
C GLY A 192 3.09 41.21 3.04
#